data_5d820abacc33f1556b7054f0d4fe1ed5
#
_entry.id   5d820abacc33f1556b7054f0d4fe1ed5
#
_cell.length_a   1.000
_cell.length_b   1.000
_cell.length_c   1.000
_cell.angle_alpha   90.00
_cell.angle_beta   90.00
_cell.angle_gamma   90.00
#
_symmetry.space_group_name_H-M   'P 1'
#
loop_
_entity.id
_entity.type
_entity.pdbx_description
1 polymer ?
#
loop_
_entity_poly.entity_id
_entity_poly.type
_entity_poly.pdbx_seq_one_letter_code
_entity_poly.pdbx_strand_id
1 'polypeptide(L)'
;MCPGGHLLSDEFHRDMADEERIPAWTPEWYGFTENGMKWLENKGLKWLKVCADPGDLLVWDSRTPHYNLSSKTNQPRFAVYTCYMPVEDATQEDLRRKKDAYERWVGTTHWPNARHTGSNVAKREGVDDPHNRFEPVNKPVMDERTFKLTGIPYIKA
;
A
#
# COMPACT_ATOMS: atom_id res chain seq x y z
N MET A 1 -1.59 -8.56 12.17
CA MET A 1 -2.44 -8.98 11.05
C MET A 1 -3.54 -9.89 11.55
N CYS A 2 -4.66 -9.93 10.89
CA CYS A 2 -5.82 -10.77 11.22
C CYS A 2 -6.04 -11.80 10.09
N PRO A 3 -5.35 -12.95 10.12
CA PRO A 3 -5.43 -13.96 9.06
C PRO A 3 -6.85 -14.47 8.87
N GLY A 4 -7.23 -14.70 7.62
CA GLY A 4 -8.60 -15.08 7.25
C GLY A 4 -9.57 -13.93 7.08
N GLY A 5 -9.25 -12.74 7.60
CA GLY A 5 -10.14 -11.57 7.53
C GLY A 5 -10.45 -11.12 6.09
N HIS A 6 -9.55 -11.33 5.15
CA HIS A 6 -9.78 -11.03 3.74
C HIS A 6 -10.95 -11.84 3.14
N LEU A 7 -11.18 -13.05 3.63
CA LEU A 7 -12.30 -13.89 3.18
C LEU A 7 -13.67 -13.36 3.62
N LEU A 8 -13.69 -12.55 4.65
CA LEU A 8 -14.88 -11.94 5.21
C LEU A 8 -15.06 -10.47 4.83
N SER A 9 -14.22 -9.94 3.94
CA SER A 9 -14.23 -8.52 3.58
C SER A 9 -15.59 -8.04 3.08
N ASP A 10 -16.21 -8.77 2.16
CA ASP A 10 -17.50 -8.39 1.59
C ASP A 10 -18.62 -8.45 2.63
N GLU A 11 -18.59 -9.46 3.51
CA GLU A 11 -19.54 -9.60 4.61
C GLU A 11 -19.35 -8.47 5.63
N PHE A 12 -18.10 -8.16 5.98
CA PHE A 12 -17.75 -7.07 6.87
C PHE A 12 -18.30 -5.74 6.37
N HIS A 13 -18.03 -5.39 5.12
CA HIS A 13 -18.47 -4.12 4.54
C HIS A 13 -19.97 -4.02 4.40
N ARG A 14 -20.68 -5.13 4.18
CA ARG A 14 -22.15 -5.17 4.19
C ARG A 14 -22.70 -4.96 5.60
N ASP A 15 -22.18 -5.69 6.58
CA ASP A 15 -22.68 -5.67 7.96
C ASP A 15 -22.34 -4.36 8.70
N MET A 16 -21.24 -3.70 8.28
CA MET A 16 -20.78 -2.43 8.83
C MET A 16 -21.07 -1.23 7.92
N ALA A 17 -22.01 -1.37 6.98
CA ALA A 17 -22.32 -0.31 6.01
C ALA A 17 -22.77 1.01 6.66
N ASP A 18 -23.51 0.91 7.75
CA ASP A 18 -24.05 2.05 8.52
C ASP A 18 -23.09 2.53 9.63
N GLU A 19 -21.91 1.91 9.76
CA GLU A 19 -20.94 2.30 10.76
C GLU A 19 -20.37 3.68 10.44
N GLU A 20 -20.34 4.55 11.43
CA GLU A 20 -19.79 5.90 11.29
C GLU A 20 -18.29 5.82 10.98
N ARG A 21 -17.91 6.43 9.87
CA ARG A 21 -16.50 6.51 9.45
C ARG A 21 -15.88 7.79 10.00
N ILE A 22 -14.64 7.67 10.44
CA ILE A 22 -13.87 8.84 10.84
C ILE A 22 -13.64 9.72 9.60
N PRO A 23 -14.09 11.00 9.59
CA PRO A 23 -14.05 11.84 8.39
C PRO A 23 -12.63 12.05 7.81
N ALA A 24 -11.59 11.89 8.64
CA ALA A 24 -10.19 12.02 8.22
C ALA A 24 -9.69 10.79 7.42
N TRP A 25 -10.43 9.71 7.36
CA TRP A 25 -10.04 8.54 6.59
C TRP A 25 -10.28 8.76 5.11
N THR A 26 -9.25 8.44 4.33
CA THR A 26 -9.36 8.48 2.88
C THR A 26 -10.08 7.23 2.37
N PRO A 27 -10.66 7.26 1.16
CA PRO A 27 -11.23 6.06 0.53
C PRO A 27 -10.21 4.94 0.27
N GLU A 28 -8.91 5.21 0.51
CA GLU A 28 -7.82 4.28 0.21
C GLU A 28 -7.63 3.21 1.28
N TRP A 29 -8.17 3.42 2.47
CA TRP A 29 -8.07 2.48 3.57
C TRP A 29 -9.25 2.63 4.51
N TYR A 30 -9.55 1.55 5.19
CA TYR A 30 -10.61 1.48 6.17
C TYR A 30 -10.02 1.38 7.58
N GLY A 31 -10.34 2.33 8.44
CA GLY A 31 -10.01 2.25 9.86
C GLY A 31 -11.11 1.52 10.62
N PHE A 32 -10.74 0.52 11.40
CA PHE A 32 -11.72 -0.24 12.17
C PHE A 32 -12.17 0.56 13.39
N THR A 33 -13.49 0.68 13.55
CA THR A 33 -14.12 1.16 14.77
C THR A 33 -14.08 0.07 15.84
N GLU A 34 -14.48 0.42 17.08
CA GLU A 34 -14.63 -0.60 18.14
C GLU A 34 -15.64 -1.68 17.76
N ASN A 35 -16.73 -1.30 17.12
CA ASN A 35 -17.74 -2.25 16.66
C ASN A 35 -17.21 -3.16 15.56
N GLY A 36 -16.45 -2.61 14.61
CA GLY A 36 -15.76 -3.37 13.58
C GLY A 36 -14.75 -4.37 14.16
N MET A 37 -14.01 -3.97 15.19
CA MET A 37 -13.10 -4.87 15.89
C MET A 37 -13.85 -6.01 16.60
N LYS A 38 -14.94 -5.70 17.30
CA LYS A 38 -15.80 -6.70 17.94
C LYS A 38 -16.43 -7.66 16.92
N TRP A 39 -16.81 -7.14 15.74
CA TRP A 39 -17.34 -7.97 14.67
C TRP A 39 -16.32 -9.04 14.23
N LEU A 40 -15.05 -8.65 14.02
CA LEU A 40 -13.99 -9.58 13.69
C LEU A 40 -13.79 -10.65 14.77
N GLU A 41 -13.80 -10.24 16.04
CA GLU A 41 -13.66 -11.16 17.17
C GLU A 41 -14.84 -12.14 17.25
N ASN A 42 -16.07 -11.67 17.06
CA ASN A 42 -17.28 -12.50 17.05
C ASN A 42 -17.27 -13.53 15.90
N LYS A 43 -16.61 -13.24 14.80
CA LYS A 43 -16.35 -14.21 13.71
C LYS A 43 -15.23 -15.20 14.02
N GLY A 44 -14.66 -15.15 15.23
CA GLY A 44 -13.60 -16.05 15.68
C GLY A 44 -12.21 -15.70 15.13
N LEU A 45 -12.06 -14.54 14.47
CA LEU A 45 -10.78 -14.10 13.96
C LEU A 45 -9.86 -13.64 15.09
N LYS A 46 -8.57 -13.87 14.94
CA LYS A 46 -7.55 -13.51 15.95
C LYS A 46 -6.46 -12.67 15.35
N TRP A 47 -6.05 -11.65 16.09
CA TRP A 47 -4.91 -10.83 15.73
C TRP A 47 -3.59 -11.54 16.04
N LEU A 48 -2.75 -11.65 15.06
CA LEU A 48 -1.40 -12.22 15.19
C LEU A 48 -0.36 -11.13 14.97
N LYS A 49 0.65 -11.10 15.82
CA LYS A 49 1.87 -10.33 15.59
C LYS A 49 2.75 -11.13 14.62
N VAL A 50 2.91 -10.61 13.42
CA VAL A 50 3.86 -11.15 12.45
C VAL A 50 5.21 -10.53 12.73
N CYS A 51 6.20 -11.38 13.02
CA CYS A 51 7.59 -10.98 13.14
C CYS A 51 8.32 -11.40 11.86
N ALA A 52 9.30 -10.62 11.45
CA ALA A 52 10.11 -10.86 10.27
C ALA A 52 11.54 -10.44 10.53
N ASP A 53 12.49 -11.19 10.01
CA ASP A 53 13.91 -10.87 10.03
C ASP A 53 14.32 -10.06 8.79
N PRO A 54 15.48 -9.40 8.81
CA PRO A 54 16.01 -8.74 7.62
C PRO A 54 16.12 -9.70 6.43
N GLY A 55 15.52 -9.34 5.31
CA GLY A 55 15.49 -10.18 4.10
C GLY A 55 14.20 -11.01 3.93
N ASP A 56 13.34 -11.05 4.93
CA ASP A 56 12.06 -11.74 4.79
C ASP A 56 11.11 -11.02 3.84
N LEU A 57 10.34 -11.80 3.10
CA LEU A 57 9.25 -11.35 2.26
C LEU A 57 7.91 -11.72 2.91
N LEU A 58 7.10 -10.70 3.22
CA LEU A 58 5.73 -10.87 3.68
C LEU A 58 4.76 -10.60 2.52
N VAL A 59 3.90 -11.56 2.24
CA VAL A 59 2.87 -11.43 1.20
C VAL A 59 1.50 -11.63 1.82
N TRP A 60 0.57 -10.72 1.55
CA TRP A 60 -0.82 -10.84 2.00
C TRP A 60 -1.80 -10.19 1.03
N ASP A 61 -3.04 -10.64 1.07
CA ASP A 61 -4.15 -9.99 0.40
C ASP A 61 -4.41 -8.62 1.07
N SER A 62 -4.52 -7.56 0.29
CA SER A 62 -4.69 -6.19 0.80
C SER A 62 -5.95 -6.01 1.66
N ARG A 63 -6.96 -6.88 1.49
CA ARG A 63 -8.19 -6.90 2.29
C ARG A 63 -7.99 -7.51 3.68
N THR A 64 -6.83 -8.12 3.94
CA THR A 64 -6.53 -8.66 5.29
C THR A 64 -6.43 -7.51 6.28
N PRO A 65 -7.23 -7.49 7.36
CA PRO A 65 -7.10 -6.48 8.40
C PRO A 65 -5.69 -6.49 8.99
N HIS A 66 -5.03 -5.34 8.98
CA HIS A 66 -3.66 -5.22 9.47
C HIS A 66 -3.36 -3.81 9.96
N TYR A 67 -2.39 -3.71 10.86
CA TYR A 67 -1.83 -2.44 11.28
C TYR A 67 -0.38 -2.61 11.70
N ASN A 68 0.34 -1.49 11.74
CA ASN A 68 1.73 -1.45 12.17
C ASN A 68 1.80 -1.13 13.67
N LEU A 69 2.65 -1.86 14.37
CA LEU A 69 3.02 -1.54 15.74
C LEU A 69 4.29 -0.70 15.74
N SER A 70 4.32 0.32 16.58
CA SER A 70 5.55 1.07 16.83
C SER A 70 6.62 0.16 17.43
N SER A 71 7.86 0.40 17.04
CA SER A 71 8.99 -0.29 17.66
C SER A 71 9.05 0.02 19.15
N LYS A 72 9.27 -1.00 19.96
CA LYS A 72 9.54 -0.85 21.39
C LYS A 72 11.04 -0.82 21.69
N THR A 73 11.87 -0.83 20.69
CA THR A 73 13.34 -0.78 20.77
C THR A 73 13.85 0.49 20.10
N ASN A 74 15.09 0.85 20.39
CA ASN A 74 15.75 1.97 19.72
C ASN A 74 16.28 1.61 18.32
N GLN A 75 15.99 0.40 17.83
CA GLN A 75 16.38 -0.02 16.49
C GLN A 75 15.33 0.42 15.46
N PRO A 76 15.72 1.16 14.42
CA PRO A 76 14.82 1.51 13.34
C PRO A 76 14.43 0.27 12.54
N ARG A 77 13.19 0.25 12.06
CA ARG A 77 12.70 -0.76 11.12
C ARG A 77 12.50 -0.11 9.76
N PHE A 78 13.07 -0.72 8.75
CA PHE A 78 12.85 -0.34 7.36
C PHE A 78 12.04 -1.44 6.67
N ALA A 79 11.03 -1.04 5.91
CA ALA A 79 10.23 -1.96 5.12
C ALA A 79 9.91 -1.29 3.77
N VAL A 80 9.92 -2.07 2.70
CA VAL A 80 9.49 -1.64 1.38
C VAL A 80 8.14 -2.30 1.11
N TYR A 81 7.15 -1.49 0.77
CA TYR A 81 5.83 -1.96 0.38
C TYR A 81 5.72 -1.93 -1.14
N THR A 82 5.39 -3.07 -1.70
CA THR A 82 5.09 -3.19 -3.14
C THR A 82 3.68 -3.73 -3.30
N CYS A 83 2.88 -3.07 -4.12
CA CYS A 83 1.51 -3.46 -4.38
C CYS A 83 1.34 -3.83 -5.85
N TYR A 84 0.61 -4.90 -6.10
CA TYR A 84 0.31 -5.39 -7.44
C TYR A 84 -1.20 -5.48 -7.64
N MET A 85 -1.64 -5.14 -8.84
CA MET A 85 -3.00 -5.36 -9.32
C MET A 85 -2.94 -5.87 -10.76
N PRO A 86 -3.96 -6.59 -11.23
CA PRO A 86 -4.07 -6.96 -12.64
C PRO A 86 -4.00 -5.72 -13.53
N VAL A 87 -3.25 -5.80 -14.61
CA VAL A 87 -3.08 -4.64 -15.53
C VAL A 87 -4.37 -4.29 -16.27
N GLU A 88 -5.24 -5.27 -16.46
CA GLU A 88 -6.57 -5.11 -17.05
C GLU A 88 -7.52 -4.23 -16.22
N ASP A 89 -7.27 -4.10 -14.93
CA ASP A 89 -8.01 -3.21 -14.04
C ASP A 89 -7.56 -1.74 -14.17
N ALA A 90 -6.47 -1.47 -14.88
CA ALA A 90 -5.96 -0.13 -15.11
C ALA A 90 -6.60 0.51 -16.33
N THR A 91 -7.00 1.78 -16.22
CA THR A 91 -7.31 2.58 -17.41
C THR A 91 -6.03 2.95 -18.17
N GLN A 92 -6.16 3.28 -19.46
CA GLN A 92 -5.02 3.76 -20.24
C GLN A 92 -4.45 5.07 -19.69
N GLU A 93 -5.28 5.90 -19.07
CA GLU A 93 -4.84 7.12 -18.41
C GLU A 93 -4.00 6.82 -17.18
N ASP A 94 -4.41 5.85 -16.35
CA ASP A 94 -3.63 5.42 -15.17
C ASP A 94 -2.26 4.90 -15.58
N LEU A 95 -2.19 4.10 -16.63
CA LEU A 95 -0.92 3.58 -17.14
C LEU A 95 0.00 4.71 -17.66
N ARG A 96 -0.55 5.74 -18.32
CA ARG A 96 0.24 6.91 -18.74
C ARG A 96 0.75 7.71 -17.54
N ARG A 97 -0.09 7.94 -16.52
CA ARG A 97 0.33 8.59 -15.27
C ARG A 97 1.42 7.80 -14.55
N LYS A 98 1.28 6.47 -14.55
CA LYS A 98 2.27 5.57 -13.99
C LYS A 98 3.60 5.64 -14.73
N LYS A 99 3.56 5.73 -16.07
CA LYS A 99 4.74 5.94 -16.90
C LYS A 99 5.44 7.26 -16.54
N ASP A 100 4.69 8.36 -16.41
CA ASP A 100 5.24 9.65 -15.97
C ASP A 100 5.88 9.56 -14.58
N ALA A 101 5.22 8.91 -13.62
CA ALA A 101 5.79 8.69 -12.29
C ALA A 101 7.08 7.84 -12.34
N TYR A 102 7.10 6.80 -13.15
CA TYR A 102 8.27 5.94 -13.36
C TYR A 102 9.46 6.73 -13.94
N GLU A 103 9.23 7.53 -14.99
CA GLU A 103 10.26 8.33 -15.64
C GLU A 103 10.86 9.41 -14.72
N ARG A 104 10.05 9.91 -13.79
CA ARG A 104 10.46 10.90 -12.79
C ARG A 104 10.94 10.31 -11.47
N TRP A 105 11.01 8.99 -11.34
CA TRP A 105 11.35 8.30 -10.08
C TRP A 105 10.42 8.67 -8.92
N VAL A 106 9.17 8.94 -9.21
CA VAL A 106 8.16 9.26 -8.20
C VAL A 106 7.45 7.99 -7.76
N GLY A 107 7.39 7.76 -6.46
CA GLY A 107 6.64 6.64 -5.88
C GLY A 107 5.13 6.79 -6.09
N THR A 108 4.44 5.67 -5.98
CA THR A 108 2.98 5.61 -5.98
C THR A 108 2.48 5.26 -4.59
N THR A 109 1.17 5.27 -4.40
CA THR A 109 0.51 4.86 -3.15
C THR A 109 0.31 3.33 -3.11
N HIS A 110 -0.55 2.87 -2.22
CA HIS A 110 -1.00 1.46 -2.15
C HIS A 110 -1.80 1.01 -3.38
N TRP A 111 -2.14 1.93 -4.28
CA TRP A 111 -2.90 1.67 -5.48
C TRP A 111 -1.98 1.68 -6.70
N PRO A 112 -1.62 0.52 -7.25
CA PRO A 112 -0.71 0.45 -8.40
C PRO A 112 -1.26 1.15 -9.64
N ASN A 113 -2.58 1.20 -9.79
CA ASN A 113 -3.27 1.69 -10.98
C ASN A 113 -3.96 3.04 -10.78
N ALA A 114 -3.87 3.66 -9.58
CA ALA A 114 -4.55 4.92 -9.31
C ALA A 114 -3.85 5.70 -8.19
N ARG A 115 -4.25 6.94 -7.97
CA ARG A 115 -3.85 7.75 -6.82
C ARG A 115 -2.33 7.86 -6.63
N HIS A 116 -1.67 8.21 -7.72
CA HIS A 116 -0.22 8.43 -7.70
C HIS A 116 0.13 9.65 -6.85
N THR A 117 1.27 9.57 -6.15
CA THR A 117 1.82 10.73 -5.46
C THR A 117 2.32 11.76 -6.48
N GLY A 118 2.21 13.05 -6.14
CA GLY A 118 2.72 14.11 -7.02
C GLY A 118 4.23 14.35 -6.90
N SER A 119 4.84 13.92 -5.80
CA SER A 119 6.23 14.20 -5.47
C SER A 119 6.76 13.24 -4.39
N ASN A 120 8.05 12.96 -4.45
CA ASN A 120 8.79 12.25 -3.40
C ASN A 120 9.58 13.21 -2.48
N VAL A 121 9.38 14.50 -2.59
CA VAL A 121 10.15 15.48 -1.81
C VAL A 121 9.73 15.39 -0.34
N ALA A 122 10.63 14.91 0.50
CA ALA A 122 10.43 14.94 1.94
C ALA A 122 10.61 16.36 2.47
N LYS A 123 9.80 16.73 3.46
CA LYS A 123 9.88 18.03 4.13
C LYS A 123 10.08 17.84 5.61
N ARG A 124 10.89 18.70 6.21
CA ARG A 124 11.04 18.86 7.65
C ARG A 124 10.59 20.26 8.03
N GLU A 125 9.59 20.37 8.92
CA GLU A 125 9.06 21.65 9.38
C GLU A 125 8.66 22.59 8.22
N GLY A 126 8.14 22.01 7.13
CA GLY A 126 7.72 22.74 5.94
C GLY A 126 8.81 23.10 4.94
N VAL A 127 10.09 22.83 5.25
CA VAL A 127 11.24 23.05 4.37
C VAL A 127 11.67 21.72 3.73
N ASP A 128 12.09 21.75 2.48
CA ASP A 128 12.59 20.57 1.78
C ASP A 128 13.79 19.98 2.50
N ASP A 129 13.77 18.69 2.75
CA ASP A 129 14.89 17.99 3.40
C ASP A 129 16.13 18.08 2.49
N PRO A 130 17.29 18.55 3.00
CA PRO A 130 18.52 18.67 2.20
C PRO A 130 19.07 17.31 1.71
N HIS A 131 18.57 16.21 2.28
CA HIS A 131 18.94 14.85 1.86
C HIS A 131 18.00 14.27 0.80
N ASN A 132 17.05 15.06 0.29
CA ASN A 132 16.22 14.62 -0.82
C ASN A 132 17.05 14.20 -2.02
N ARG A 133 16.58 13.14 -2.68
CA ARG A 133 17.17 12.62 -3.91
C ARG A 133 16.09 12.49 -4.97
N PHE A 134 16.43 12.91 -6.18
CA PHE A 134 15.52 12.86 -7.32
C PHE A 134 15.74 11.63 -8.20
N GLU A 135 16.82 10.88 -7.93
CA GLU A 135 17.13 9.62 -8.59
C GLU A 135 17.65 8.61 -7.55
N PRO A 136 17.45 7.30 -7.78
CA PRO A 136 18.03 6.29 -6.92
C PRO A 136 19.55 6.30 -6.99
N VAL A 137 20.20 5.93 -5.88
CA VAL A 137 21.68 5.81 -5.83
C VAL A 137 22.18 4.78 -6.84
N ASN A 138 21.46 3.66 -6.92
CA ASN A 138 21.72 2.61 -7.89
C ASN A 138 20.45 2.44 -8.73
N LYS A 139 20.53 2.69 -10.02
CA LYS A 139 19.40 2.47 -10.92
C LYS A 139 19.15 0.97 -11.07
N PRO A 140 17.88 0.53 -11.00
CA PRO A 140 17.57 -0.89 -11.16
C PRO A 140 17.92 -1.36 -12.57
N VAL A 141 18.36 -2.61 -12.67
CA VAL A 141 18.47 -3.29 -13.97
C VAL A 141 17.09 -3.78 -14.35
N MET A 142 16.59 -3.31 -15.48
CA MET A 142 15.28 -3.64 -15.98
C MET A 142 15.40 -4.68 -17.10
N ASP A 143 15.06 -5.94 -16.78
CA ASP A 143 14.81 -6.95 -17.80
C ASP A 143 13.36 -6.84 -18.33
N GLU A 144 13.04 -7.63 -19.36
CA GLU A 144 11.71 -7.63 -19.98
C GLU A 144 10.60 -7.97 -18.98
N ARG A 145 10.84 -8.95 -18.10
CA ARG A 145 9.86 -9.38 -17.10
C ARG A 145 9.60 -8.27 -16.07
N THR A 146 10.66 -7.69 -15.55
CA THR A 146 10.58 -6.60 -14.57
C THR A 146 9.88 -5.38 -15.18
N PHE A 147 10.19 -5.06 -16.44
CA PHE A 147 9.53 -3.96 -17.13
C PHE A 147 8.03 -4.21 -17.34
N LYS A 148 7.63 -5.45 -17.67
CA LYS A 148 6.21 -5.81 -17.77
C LYS A 148 5.45 -5.61 -16.46
N LEU A 149 6.09 -5.82 -15.30
CA LEU A 149 5.47 -5.63 -13.99
C LEU A 149 5.15 -4.15 -13.69
N THR A 150 5.74 -3.20 -14.40
CA THR A 150 5.38 -1.79 -14.28
C THR A 150 4.02 -1.47 -14.89
N GLY A 151 3.49 -2.30 -15.77
CA GLY A 151 2.28 -2.03 -16.57
C GLY A 151 2.51 -1.13 -17.79
N ILE A 152 3.66 -0.46 -17.89
CA ILE A 152 3.97 0.50 -18.97
C ILE A 152 3.90 -0.12 -20.37
N PRO A 153 4.40 -1.35 -20.61
CA PRO A 153 4.29 -1.98 -21.94
C PRO A 153 2.87 -2.24 -22.45
N TYR A 154 1.87 -2.11 -21.58
CA TYR A 154 0.46 -2.31 -21.95
C TYR A 154 -0.27 -1.01 -22.33
N ILE A 155 0.46 0.10 -22.42
CA ILE A 155 -0.08 1.36 -22.96
C ILE A 155 -0.35 1.18 -24.45
N LYS A 156 -1.58 1.42 -24.85
CA LYS A 156 -1.99 1.39 -26.26
C LYS A 156 -1.60 2.70 -26.94
N ALA A 157 -1.16 2.59 -28.17
CA ALA A 157 -0.84 3.72 -29.04
C ALA A 157 -2.05 4.60 -29.32
#